data_5c98a71610dafbdf3911614ce98b2a7a
#
_entry.id   5c98a71610dafbdf3911614ce98b2a7a
#
_cell.length_a   1.000
_cell.length_b   1.000
_cell.length_c   1.000
_cell.angle_alpha   90.00
_cell.angle_beta   90.00
_cell.angle_gamma   90.00
#
_symmetry.space_group_name_H-M   'P 1'
#
loop_
_entity.id
_entity.type
_entity.pdbx_description
1 polymer ?
#
loop_
_entity_poly.entity_id
_entity_poly.type
_entity_poly.pdbx_seq_one_letter_code
_entity_poly.pdbx_strand_id
1 'polypeptide(L)'
;MQVGRPSRDLGALQRHFDDAEATGATAVTVEVDGELAGVITVRDTVKADSAAAIARLKALGLNPHLVTGDNPGAAAAVAREVGIAEGDVIAGVLPAQKVDVVRALQEQGRTVAMVGDGVNDAAALAAADLGMAVGAGADVAIEASDITLMHGSLGSAVDAIRLSRATLRTITGNLFWAFAYNVLLIPVAAMGWLNPMLAGIAMAMSSVFVVTNSLRLRRFRAEFAA
;
A
#
# COMPACT_ATOMS: atom_id res chain seq x y z
N MET A 1 -37.11 14.78 -8.67
CA MET A 1 -35.93 15.13 -7.90
C MET A 1 -34.70 14.64 -8.66
N GLN A 2 -33.72 15.51 -8.88
CA GLN A 2 -32.43 15.19 -9.53
C GLN A 2 -31.28 15.60 -8.58
N VAL A 3 -30.23 14.81 -8.54
CA VAL A 3 -29.02 15.07 -7.76
C VAL A 3 -27.82 14.94 -8.70
N GLY A 4 -26.96 15.96 -8.77
CA GLY A 4 -25.82 15.93 -9.68
C GLY A 4 -24.94 17.16 -9.59
N ARG A 5 -24.01 17.29 -10.54
CA ARG A 5 -23.20 18.50 -10.67
C ARG A 5 -24.10 19.67 -11.07
N PRO A 6 -23.75 20.92 -10.71
CA PRO A 6 -24.52 22.08 -11.06
C PRO A 6 -24.76 22.15 -12.58
N SER A 7 -26.02 22.21 -13.00
CA SER A 7 -26.42 22.36 -14.41
C SER A 7 -26.78 23.81 -14.77
N ARG A 8 -26.83 24.69 -13.74
CA ARG A 8 -27.21 26.10 -13.84
C ARG A 8 -26.57 26.96 -12.77
N ASP A 9 -26.82 28.26 -12.83
CA ASP A 9 -26.40 29.21 -11.78
C ASP A 9 -27.03 28.85 -10.43
N LEU A 10 -26.20 28.77 -9.41
CA LEU A 10 -26.55 28.35 -8.04
C LEU A 10 -27.10 29.51 -7.20
N GLY A 11 -27.02 30.76 -7.68
CA GLY A 11 -27.54 31.94 -7.00
C GLY A 11 -27.05 32.06 -5.56
N ALA A 12 -27.94 32.07 -4.58
CA ALA A 12 -27.63 32.20 -3.17
C ALA A 12 -26.83 31.01 -2.60
N LEU A 13 -26.87 29.83 -3.25
CA LEU A 13 -26.18 28.62 -2.83
C LEU A 13 -24.75 28.51 -3.37
N GLN A 14 -24.34 29.43 -4.28
CA GLN A 14 -22.99 29.43 -4.87
C GLN A 14 -21.89 29.46 -3.81
N ARG A 15 -22.03 30.35 -2.81
CA ARG A 15 -21.04 30.44 -1.71
C ARG A 15 -20.91 29.13 -0.94
N HIS A 16 -22.02 28.48 -0.62
CA HIS A 16 -22.00 27.20 0.10
C HIS A 16 -21.34 26.10 -0.73
N PHE A 17 -21.56 26.12 -2.05
CA PHE A 17 -20.94 25.19 -2.97
C PHE A 17 -19.43 25.42 -3.04
N ASP A 18 -18.99 26.66 -3.25
CA ASP A 18 -17.58 27.05 -3.34
C ASP A 18 -16.83 26.79 -2.02
N ASP A 19 -17.46 27.11 -0.88
CA ASP A 19 -16.89 26.84 0.44
C ASP A 19 -16.72 25.32 0.68
N ALA A 20 -17.66 24.51 0.24
CA ALA A 20 -17.57 23.05 0.34
C ALA A 20 -16.42 22.51 -0.51
N GLU A 21 -16.31 22.95 -1.77
CA GLU A 21 -15.20 22.55 -2.64
C GLU A 21 -13.86 23.07 -2.14
N ALA A 22 -13.79 24.28 -1.62
CA ALA A 22 -12.58 24.83 -1.02
C ALA A 22 -12.08 24.06 0.21
N THR A 23 -13.01 23.43 0.95
CA THR A 23 -12.68 22.55 2.08
C THR A 23 -12.41 21.11 1.68
N GLY A 24 -12.43 20.78 0.37
CA GLY A 24 -12.17 19.47 -0.17
C GLY A 24 -13.35 18.50 -0.10
N ALA A 25 -14.58 19.01 0.09
CA ALA A 25 -15.77 18.20 -0.01
C ALA A 25 -16.26 18.15 -1.48
N THR A 26 -16.90 17.05 -1.85
CA THR A 26 -17.65 16.97 -3.11
C THR A 26 -19.03 17.56 -2.87
N ALA A 27 -19.34 18.66 -3.57
CA ALA A 27 -20.64 19.29 -3.51
C ALA A 27 -21.50 18.84 -4.70
N VAL A 28 -22.73 18.47 -4.45
CA VAL A 28 -23.74 18.14 -5.46
C VAL A 28 -25.01 18.95 -5.22
N THR A 29 -25.66 19.34 -6.28
CA THR A 29 -26.92 20.08 -6.22
C THR A 29 -28.10 19.13 -6.19
N VAL A 30 -29.13 19.52 -5.48
CA VAL A 30 -30.44 18.85 -5.45
C VAL A 30 -31.47 19.76 -6.11
N GLU A 31 -32.10 19.25 -7.14
CA GLU A 31 -33.23 19.91 -7.83
C GLU A 31 -34.52 19.12 -7.57
N VAL A 32 -35.57 19.81 -7.21
CA VAL A 32 -36.94 19.27 -7.05
C VAL A 32 -37.86 20.01 -7.97
N ASP A 33 -38.55 19.30 -8.85
CA ASP A 33 -39.51 19.83 -9.83
C ASP A 33 -38.93 20.96 -10.70
N GLY A 34 -37.60 20.84 -10.98
CA GLY A 34 -36.88 21.81 -11.81
C GLY A 34 -36.40 23.06 -11.06
N GLU A 35 -36.61 23.14 -9.73
CA GLU A 35 -36.08 24.21 -8.89
C GLU A 35 -34.91 23.70 -8.01
N LEU A 36 -33.92 24.56 -7.83
CA LEU A 36 -32.77 24.27 -6.97
C LEU A 36 -33.22 24.27 -5.50
N ALA A 37 -33.22 23.10 -4.88
CA ALA A 37 -33.68 22.90 -3.51
C ALA A 37 -32.54 22.98 -2.48
N GLY A 38 -31.30 22.67 -2.88
CA GLY A 38 -30.17 22.71 -1.95
C GLY A 38 -28.87 22.13 -2.49
N VAL A 39 -27.86 22.12 -1.66
CA VAL A 39 -26.54 21.50 -1.90
C VAL A 39 -26.31 20.41 -0.84
N ILE A 40 -25.91 19.25 -1.28
CA ILE A 40 -25.44 18.18 -0.40
C ILE A 40 -23.92 18.12 -0.55
N THR A 41 -23.23 18.16 0.58
CA THR A 41 -21.78 18.00 0.66
C THR A 41 -21.44 16.60 1.12
N VAL A 42 -20.61 15.90 0.36
CA VAL A 42 -20.06 14.60 0.72
C VAL A 42 -18.57 14.79 0.97
N ARG A 43 -18.12 14.38 2.11
CA ARG A 43 -16.70 14.42 2.48
C ARG A 43 -16.27 13.06 2.97
N ASP A 44 -15.28 12.49 2.33
CA ASP A 44 -14.61 11.32 2.85
C ASP A 44 -13.70 11.71 4.02
N THR A 45 -13.79 10.96 5.10
CA THR A 45 -12.91 11.15 6.25
C THR A 45 -11.67 10.29 6.11
N VAL A 46 -10.51 10.91 6.29
CA VAL A 46 -9.24 10.19 6.37
C VAL A 46 -9.29 9.23 7.55
N LYS A 47 -8.90 7.97 7.34
CA LYS A 47 -8.83 6.99 8.43
C LYS A 47 -7.78 7.41 9.45
N ALA A 48 -8.07 7.20 10.72
CA ALA A 48 -7.25 7.69 11.83
C ALA A 48 -5.79 7.18 11.82
N ASP A 49 -5.55 6.02 11.22
CA ASP A 49 -4.22 5.42 11.10
C ASP A 49 -3.44 5.88 9.87
N SER A 50 -4.08 6.58 8.90
CA SER A 50 -3.45 6.90 7.61
C SER A 50 -2.21 7.78 7.76
N ALA A 51 -2.26 8.82 8.59
CA ALA A 51 -1.10 9.70 8.79
C ALA A 51 0.09 8.95 9.42
N ALA A 52 -0.18 8.10 10.42
CA ALA A 52 0.84 7.26 11.04
C ALA A 52 1.41 6.23 10.04
N ALA A 53 0.56 5.63 9.22
CA ALA A 53 0.99 4.69 8.18
C ALA A 53 1.88 5.37 7.12
N ILE A 54 1.52 6.55 6.63
CA ILE A 54 2.34 7.34 5.69
C ILE A 54 3.70 7.69 6.31
N ALA A 55 3.72 8.18 7.54
CA ALA A 55 4.97 8.47 8.25
C ALA A 55 5.85 7.22 8.35
N ARG A 56 5.23 6.07 8.61
CA ARG A 56 5.94 4.80 8.72
C ARG A 56 6.48 4.30 7.38
N LEU A 57 5.73 4.44 6.28
CA LEU A 57 6.21 4.13 4.93
C LEU A 57 7.44 4.98 4.58
N LYS A 58 7.42 6.28 4.87
CA LYS A 58 8.58 7.17 4.69
C LYS A 58 9.79 6.71 5.51
N ALA A 59 9.58 6.34 6.76
CA ALA A 59 10.65 5.80 7.63
C ALA A 59 11.24 4.48 7.11
N LEU A 60 10.47 3.72 6.33
CA LEU A 60 10.93 2.51 5.64
C LEU A 60 11.68 2.80 4.33
N GLY A 61 11.87 4.08 3.98
CA GLY A 61 12.55 4.53 2.76
C GLY A 61 11.67 4.50 1.51
N LEU A 62 10.35 4.48 1.67
CA LEU A 62 9.39 4.54 0.57
C LEU A 62 8.92 5.97 0.36
N ASN A 63 8.57 6.32 -0.88
CA ASN A 63 7.98 7.60 -1.23
C ASN A 63 6.48 7.44 -1.54
N PRO A 64 5.57 7.78 -0.61
CA PRO A 64 4.14 7.67 -0.85
C PRO A 64 3.64 8.74 -1.82
N HIS A 65 2.89 8.32 -2.84
CA HIS A 65 2.15 9.18 -3.75
C HIS A 65 0.65 9.05 -3.51
N LEU A 66 -0.08 10.13 -3.62
CA LEU A 66 -1.55 10.13 -3.60
C LEU A 66 -2.06 10.27 -5.03
N VAL A 67 -2.72 9.23 -5.54
CA VAL A 67 -3.33 9.20 -6.88
C VAL A 67 -4.84 9.07 -6.74
N THR A 68 -5.58 10.13 -7.05
CA THR A 68 -7.02 10.18 -6.81
C THR A 68 -7.80 10.79 -7.97
N GLY A 69 -9.05 10.37 -8.15
CA GLY A 69 -10.01 11.00 -9.07
C GLY A 69 -10.63 12.27 -8.52
N ASP A 70 -10.39 12.62 -7.27
CA ASP A 70 -10.93 13.83 -6.65
C ASP A 70 -10.32 15.10 -7.26
N ASN A 71 -10.99 16.24 -6.98
CA ASN A 71 -10.47 17.53 -7.41
C ASN A 71 -9.15 17.87 -6.69
N PRO A 72 -8.31 18.76 -7.30
CA PRO A 72 -7.00 19.10 -6.71
C PRO A 72 -7.07 19.68 -5.30
N GLY A 73 -8.15 20.42 -4.96
CA GLY A 73 -8.34 21.00 -3.63
C GLY A 73 -8.56 19.95 -2.56
N ALA A 74 -9.42 18.96 -2.83
CA ALA A 74 -9.68 17.81 -1.95
C ALA A 74 -8.41 16.98 -1.77
N ALA A 75 -7.74 16.65 -2.86
CA ALA A 75 -6.51 15.88 -2.84
C ALA A 75 -5.41 16.56 -2.02
N ALA A 76 -5.22 17.88 -2.19
CA ALA A 76 -4.24 18.66 -1.44
C ALA A 76 -4.58 18.73 0.06
N ALA A 77 -5.88 18.78 0.43
CA ALA A 77 -6.31 18.77 1.81
C ALA A 77 -5.97 17.42 2.48
N VAL A 78 -6.33 16.30 1.83
CA VAL A 78 -6.00 14.95 2.30
C VAL A 78 -4.49 14.76 2.40
N ALA A 79 -3.73 15.15 1.38
CA ALA A 79 -2.27 15.01 1.36
C ALA A 79 -1.60 15.74 2.54
N ARG A 80 -2.03 16.97 2.84
CA ARG A 80 -1.55 17.73 4.00
C ARG A 80 -1.88 17.03 5.32
N GLU A 81 -3.10 16.50 5.45
CA GLU A 81 -3.55 15.80 6.65
C GLU A 81 -2.72 14.54 6.92
N VAL A 82 -2.41 13.77 5.87
CA VAL A 82 -1.62 12.53 6.00
C VAL A 82 -0.11 12.74 5.87
N GLY A 83 0.32 13.96 5.54
CA GLY A 83 1.73 14.32 5.43
C GLY A 83 2.38 13.90 4.11
N ILE A 84 1.66 13.82 3.00
CA ILE A 84 2.21 13.64 1.64
C ILE A 84 2.58 15.01 1.08
N ALA A 85 3.73 15.13 0.41
CA ALA A 85 4.17 16.38 -0.21
C ALA A 85 3.29 16.72 -1.44
N GLU A 86 3.08 18.02 -1.70
CA GLU A 86 2.26 18.46 -2.84
C GLU A 86 2.76 17.93 -4.20
N GLY A 87 4.07 17.80 -4.37
CA GLY A 87 4.68 17.24 -5.58
C GLY A 87 4.42 15.75 -5.79
N ASP A 88 3.95 15.04 -4.76
CA ASP A 88 3.62 13.61 -4.80
C ASP A 88 2.09 13.39 -4.90
N VAL A 89 1.31 14.45 -5.23
CA VAL A 89 -0.15 14.39 -5.37
C VAL A 89 -0.53 14.45 -6.85
N ILE A 90 -1.29 13.49 -7.32
CA ILE A 90 -1.82 13.41 -8.69
C ILE A 90 -3.33 13.31 -8.58
N ALA A 91 -4.02 14.43 -8.82
CA ALA A 91 -5.46 14.58 -8.65
C ALA A 91 -6.21 14.59 -9.99
N GLY A 92 -7.52 14.35 -9.96
CA GLY A 92 -8.39 14.39 -11.14
C GLY A 92 -8.14 13.26 -12.14
N VAL A 93 -7.56 12.15 -11.68
CA VAL A 93 -7.13 11.03 -12.54
C VAL A 93 -8.28 10.08 -12.79
N LEU A 94 -8.59 9.80 -14.06
CA LEU A 94 -9.54 8.76 -14.42
C LEU A 94 -8.97 7.36 -14.14
N PRO A 95 -9.80 6.33 -13.93
CA PRO A 95 -9.34 4.98 -13.65
C PRO A 95 -8.27 4.45 -14.63
N ALA A 96 -8.45 4.66 -15.93
CA ALA A 96 -7.48 4.26 -16.95
C ALA A 96 -6.12 4.98 -16.80
N GLN A 97 -6.14 6.25 -16.41
CA GLN A 97 -4.94 7.06 -16.25
C GLN A 97 -4.12 6.69 -15.02
N LYS A 98 -4.70 6.00 -14.02
CA LYS A 98 -3.93 5.47 -12.89
C LYS A 98 -2.87 4.46 -13.34
N VAL A 99 -3.17 3.69 -14.38
CA VAL A 99 -2.20 2.78 -15.02
C VAL A 99 -1.03 3.56 -15.62
N ASP A 100 -1.32 4.69 -16.27
CA ASP A 100 -0.28 5.52 -16.90
C ASP A 100 0.64 6.13 -15.84
N VAL A 101 0.09 6.53 -14.69
CA VAL A 101 0.89 7.01 -13.55
C VAL A 101 1.84 5.92 -13.04
N VAL A 102 1.36 4.69 -12.86
CA VAL A 102 2.19 3.55 -12.43
C VAL A 102 3.32 3.34 -13.45
N ARG A 103 2.99 3.28 -14.73
CA ARG A 103 4.00 3.07 -15.79
C ARG A 103 5.02 4.20 -15.87
N ALA A 104 4.59 5.45 -15.76
CA ALA A 104 5.49 6.60 -15.75
C ALA A 104 6.50 6.57 -14.59
N LEU A 105 6.11 6.07 -13.42
CA LEU A 105 7.02 5.85 -12.30
C LEU A 105 7.99 4.68 -12.56
N GLN A 106 7.49 3.59 -13.16
CA GLN A 106 8.33 2.43 -13.54
C GLN A 106 9.35 2.80 -14.62
N GLU A 107 8.98 3.62 -15.60
CA GLU A 107 9.89 4.14 -16.65
C GLU A 107 11.02 5.01 -16.08
N GLN A 108 10.80 5.63 -14.92
CA GLN A 108 11.84 6.33 -14.15
C GLN A 108 12.77 5.39 -13.37
N GLY A 109 12.62 4.06 -13.53
CA GLY A 109 13.39 3.05 -12.82
C GLY A 109 12.96 2.82 -11.38
N ARG A 110 11.74 3.24 -11.01
CA ARG A 110 11.18 3.01 -9.67
C ARG A 110 10.44 1.68 -9.61
N THR A 111 10.54 1.00 -8.50
CA THR A 111 9.66 -0.14 -8.17
C THR A 111 8.41 0.39 -7.50
N VAL A 112 7.25 0.13 -8.08
CA VAL A 112 5.97 0.71 -7.69
C VAL A 112 5.10 -0.30 -6.99
N ALA A 113 4.68 0.01 -5.75
CA ALA A 113 3.60 -0.69 -5.07
C ALA A 113 2.33 0.14 -5.19
N MET A 114 1.26 -0.45 -5.72
CA MET A 114 -0.07 0.16 -5.78
C MET A 114 -0.93 -0.38 -4.64
N VAL A 115 -1.59 0.52 -3.93
CA VAL A 115 -2.57 0.17 -2.88
C VAL A 115 -3.91 0.76 -3.30
N GLY A 116 -4.93 -0.08 -3.42
CA GLY A 116 -6.27 0.34 -3.84
C GLY A 116 -7.35 -0.57 -3.26
N ASP A 117 -8.59 -0.10 -3.23
CA ASP A 117 -9.72 -0.80 -2.61
C ASP A 117 -10.85 -1.16 -3.60
N GLY A 118 -10.83 -0.62 -4.81
CA GLY A 118 -11.96 -0.63 -5.72
C GLY A 118 -11.75 -1.33 -7.05
N VAL A 119 -12.87 -1.58 -7.71
CA VAL A 119 -12.95 -2.07 -9.10
C VAL A 119 -12.17 -1.14 -10.04
N ASN A 120 -12.20 0.17 -9.75
CA ASN A 120 -11.54 1.19 -10.55
C ASN A 120 -10.01 1.15 -10.50
N ASP A 121 -9.44 0.45 -9.53
CA ASP A 121 -8.00 0.34 -9.33
C ASP A 121 -7.41 -0.98 -9.83
N ALA A 122 -8.25 -1.95 -10.22
CA ALA A 122 -7.82 -3.29 -10.62
C ALA A 122 -6.74 -3.27 -11.73
N ALA A 123 -6.92 -2.45 -12.76
CA ALA A 123 -5.93 -2.34 -13.84
C ALA A 123 -4.59 -1.74 -13.36
N ALA A 124 -4.62 -0.78 -12.43
CA ALA A 124 -3.43 -0.17 -11.87
C ALA A 124 -2.74 -1.11 -10.85
N LEU A 125 -3.52 -1.89 -10.08
CA LEU A 125 -3.00 -2.95 -9.20
C LEU A 125 -2.24 -4.00 -10.01
N ALA A 126 -2.83 -4.49 -11.12
CA ALA A 126 -2.21 -5.46 -12.00
C ALA A 126 -0.99 -4.91 -12.77
N ALA A 127 -0.92 -3.60 -13.01
CA ALA A 127 0.20 -2.97 -13.73
C ALA A 127 1.40 -2.66 -12.83
N ALA A 128 1.20 -2.58 -11.51
CA ALA A 128 2.25 -2.29 -10.55
C ALA A 128 3.21 -3.47 -10.37
N ASP A 129 4.42 -3.23 -9.85
CA ASP A 129 5.36 -4.30 -9.48
C ASP A 129 4.86 -5.07 -8.25
N LEU A 130 3.97 -4.45 -7.46
CA LEU A 130 3.27 -5.06 -6.33
C LEU A 130 1.89 -4.43 -6.19
N GLY A 131 0.84 -5.20 -6.46
CA GLY A 131 -0.54 -4.81 -6.23
C GLY A 131 -1.04 -5.24 -4.84
N MET A 132 -1.57 -4.30 -4.05
CA MET A 132 -2.16 -4.59 -2.74
C MET A 132 -3.62 -4.12 -2.70
N ALA A 133 -4.57 -5.04 -2.61
CA ALA A 133 -5.98 -4.73 -2.42
C ALA A 133 -6.31 -4.57 -0.94
N VAL A 134 -7.04 -3.51 -0.58
CA VAL A 134 -7.39 -3.16 0.80
C VAL A 134 -8.83 -3.55 1.11
N GLY A 135 -9.02 -4.29 2.22
CA GLY A 135 -10.34 -4.66 2.73
C GLY A 135 -11.00 -5.81 1.98
N ALA A 136 -12.30 -6.00 2.22
CA ALA A 136 -13.16 -6.88 1.44
C ALA A 136 -13.52 -6.20 0.10
N GLY A 137 -12.48 -5.77 -0.64
CA GLY A 137 -12.63 -5.12 -1.93
C GLY A 137 -13.46 -5.96 -2.90
N ALA A 138 -13.88 -5.37 -4.01
CA ALA A 138 -14.56 -6.11 -5.05
C ALA A 138 -13.70 -7.31 -5.49
N ASP A 139 -14.31 -8.45 -5.74
CA ASP A 139 -13.62 -9.69 -6.15
C ASP A 139 -12.59 -9.44 -7.27
N VAL A 140 -12.90 -8.52 -8.18
CA VAL A 140 -12.00 -8.09 -9.28
C VAL A 140 -10.70 -7.45 -8.78
N ALA A 141 -10.74 -6.64 -7.71
CA ALA A 141 -9.54 -6.02 -7.15
C ALA A 141 -8.68 -7.04 -6.40
N ILE A 142 -9.34 -8.00 -5.73
CA ILE A 142 -8.66 -9.11 -5.05
C ILE A 142 -7.95 -9.99 -6.09
N GLU A 143 -8.62 -10.32 -7.20
CA GLU A 143 -8.06 -11.14 -8.27
C GLU A 143 -6.90 -10.44 -9.02
N ALA A 144 -6.93 -9.10 -9.09
CA ALA A 144 -5.89 -8.29 -9.74
C ALA A 144 -4.70 -7.96 -8.82
N SER A 145 -4.73 -8.33 -7.54
CA SER A 145 -3.69 -7.99 -6.56
C SER A 145 -2.80 -9.17 -6.21
N ASP A 146 -1.52 -8.89 -5.89
CA ASP A 146 -0.58 -9.88 -5.36
C ASP A 146 -0.83 -10.16 -3.87
N ILE A 147 -1.32 -9.16 -3.14
CA ILE A 147 -1.59 -9.24 -1.71
C ILE A 147 -2.96 -8.66 -1.40
N THR A 148 -3.77 -9.42 -0.68
CA THR A 148 -5.03 -8.93 -0.13
C THR A 148 -4.87 -8.58 1.34
N LEU A 149 -5.12 -7.33 1.69
CA LEU A 149 -5.07 -6.81 3.04
C LEU A 149 -6.47 -6.95 3.66
N MET A 150 -6.65 -7.91 4.56
CA MET A 150 -7.95 -8.24 5.15
C MET A 150 -8.56 -7.09 5.97
N HIS A 151 -7.72 -6.26 6.56
CA HIS A 151 -8.18 -5.06 7.26
C HIS A 151 -8.15 -3.86 6.31
N GLY A 152 -9.22 -3.11 6.25
CA GLY A 152 -9.40 -1.95 5.39
C GLY A 152 -8.53 -0.72 5.76
N SER A 153 -7.29 -0.92 6.17
CA SER A 153 -6.39 0.06 6.75
C SER A 153 -5.08 0.12 5.97
N LEU A 154 -4.55 1.32 5.76
CA LEU A 154 -3.24 1.52 5.15
C LEU A 154 -2.11 0.99 6.06
N GLY A 155 -2.33 0.95 7.36
CA GLY A 155 -1.43 0.34 8.33
C GLY A 155 -1.15 -1.14 8.04
N SER A 156 -2.14 -1.87 7.49
CA SER A 156 -1.95 -3.27 7.07
C SER A 156 -0.93 -3.40 5.95
N ALA A 157 -0.85 -2.45 5.02
CA ALA A 157 0.19 -2.43 3.97
C ALA A 157 1.58 -2.24 4.58
N VAL A 158 1.71 -1.35 5.57
CA VAL A 158 2.97 -1.17 6.33
C VAL A 158 3.41 -2.48 6.97
N ASP A 159 2.50 -3.16 7.66
CA ASP A 159 2.81 -4.41 8.35
C ASP A 159 3.16 -5.55 7.37
N ALA A 160 2.48 -5.63 6.21
CA ALA A 160 2.81 -6.57 5.15
C ALA A 160 4.24 -6.36 4.61
N ILE A 161 4.63 -5.11 4.34
CA ILE A 161 5.98 -4.77 3.88
C ILE A 161 7.03 -5.10 4.95
N ARG A 162 6.77 -4.79 6.22
CA ARG A 162 7.67 -5.09 7.34
C ARG A 162 7.86 -6.60 7.52
N LEU A 163 6.77 -7.35 7.45
CA LEU A 163 6.79 -8.81 7.56
C LEU A 163 7.59 -9.43 6.39
N SER A 164 7.33 -8.98 5.17
CA SER A 164 8.06 -9.41 3.97
C SER A 164 9.57 -9.18 4.10
N ARG A 165 9.98 -7.96 4.53
CA ARG A 165 11.40 -7.65 4.76
C ARG A 165 12.03 -8.50 5.87
N ALA A 166 11.29 -8.76 6.96
CA ALA A 166 11.76 -9.62 8.04
C ALA A 166 11.91 -11.09 7.57
N THR A 167 10.97 -11.56 6.77
CA THR A 167 10.99 -12.90 6.16
C THR A 167 12.19 -13.05 5.23
N LEU A 168 12.39 -12.11 4.32
CA LEU A 168 13.51 -12.13 3.38
C LEU A 168 14.87 -12.12 4.13
N ARG A 169 15.01 -11.30 5.18
CA ARG A 169 16.21 -11.27 6.02
C ARG A 169 16.46 -12.63 6.67
N THR A 170 15.42 -13.29 7.15
CA THR A 170 15.52 -14.61 7.77
C THR A 170 15.93 -15.66 6.74
N ILE A 171 15.33 -15.65 5.54
CA ILE A 171 15.67 -16.56 4.43
C ILE A 171 17.13 -16.37 4.03
N THR A 172 17.56 -15.12 3.79
CA THR A 172 18.94 -14.80 3.39
C THR A 172 19.93 -15.22 4.47
N GLY A 173 19.60 -14.99 5.75
CA GLY A 173 20.43 -15.44 6.86
C GLY A 173 20.54 -16.96 6.93
N ASN A 174 19.43 -17.69 6.76
CA ASN A 174 19.42 -19.15 6.74
C ASN A 174 20.25 -19.69 5.58
N LEU A 175 20.10 -19.10 4.39
CA LEU A 175 20.85 -19.48 3.20
C LEU A 175 22.35 -19.23 3.39
N PHE A 176 22.74 -18.06 3.91
CA PHE A 176 24.13 -17.75 4.20
C PHE A 176 24.76 -18.81 5.11
N TRP A 177 24.12 -19.12 6.22
CA TRP A 177 24.66 -20.12 7.14
C TRP A 177 24.66 -21.54 6.56
N ALA A 178 23.62 -21.89 5.76
CA ALA A 178 23.57 -23.17 5.07
C ALA A 178 24.73 -23.38 4.07
N PHE A 179 25.18 -22.31 3.42
CA PHE A 179 26.35 -22.37 2.55
C PHE A 179 27.67 -22.26 3.30
N ALA A 180 27.76 -21.38 4.29
CA ALA A 180 28.99 -21.09 5.00
C ALA A 180 29.59 -22.33 5.66
N TYR A 181 28.78 -23.14 6.34
CA TYR A 181 29.31 -24.33 6.96
C TYR A 181 29.76 -25.41 5.96
N ASN A 182 29.06 -25.52 4.81
CA ASN A 182 29.48 -26.45 3.75
C ASN A 182 30.85 -26.02 3.16
N VAL A 183 31.01 -24.72 2.88
CA VAL A 183 32.30 -24.17 2.39
C VAL A 183 33.42 -24.41 3.39
N LEU A 184 33.15 -24.32 4.68
CA LEU A 184 34.13 -24.62 5.75
C LEU A 184 34.45 -26.10 5.85
N LEU A 185 33.48 -27.00 5.62
CA LEU A 185 33.69 -28.43 5.71
C LEU A 185 34.41 -29.06 4.50
N ILE A 186 34.35 -28.43 3.33
CA ILE A 186 35.01 -28.93 2.11
C ILE A 186 36.52 -29.08 2.29
N PRO A 187 37.28 -28.06 2.75
CA PRO A 187 38.71 -28.23 3.03
C PRO A 187 39.03 -29.30 4.08
N VAL A 188 38.20 -29.38 5.14
CA VAL A 188 38.35 -30.39 6.20
C VAL A 188 38.16 -31.79 5.64
N ALA A 189 37.18 -31.98 4.74
CA ALA A 189 36.96 -33.24 4.04
C ALA A 189 38.15 -33.57 3.11
N ALA A 190 38.64 -32.57 2.37
CA ALA A 190 39.78 -32.76 1.43
C ALA A 190 41.08 -33.16 2.17
N MET A 191 41.27 -32.70 3.41
CA MET A 191 42.37 -33.09 4.23
C MET A 191 42.17 -34.48 4.92
N GLY A 192 41.06 -35.16 4.68
CA GLY A 192 40.75 -36.44 5.30
C GLY A 192 40.35 -36.37 6.79
N TRP A 193 40.10 -35.17 7.30
CA TRP A 193 39.78 -34.97 8.73
C TRP A 193 38.30 -35.07 9.04
N LEU A 194 37.43 -35.15 7.98
CA LEU A 194 36.01 -35.24 8.16
C LEU A 194 35.57 -36.66 8.50
N ASN A 195 35.17 -36.87 9.72
CA ASN A 195 34.55 -38.13 10.18
C ASN A 195 33.04 -38.07 9.80
N PRO A 196 32.44 -39.18 9.26
CA PRO A 196 31.01 -39.24 8.91
C PRO A 196 30.09 -38.85 10.07
N MET A 197 30.44 -39.17 11.31
CA MET A 197 29.68 -38.80 12.51
C MET A 197 29.66 -37.28 12.70
N LEU A 198 30.80 -36.60 12.54
CA LEU A 198 30.92 -35.15 12.66
C LEU A 198 30.13 -34.44 11.54
N ALA A 199 30.16 -34.98 10.31
CA ALA A 199 29.36 -34.49 9.21
C ALA A 199 27.84 -34.58 9.51
N GLY A 200 27.39 -35.69 10.03
CA GLY A 200 25.99 -35.91 10.44
C GLY A 200 25.55 -34.94 11.56
N ILE A 201 26.39 -34.69 12.55
CA ILE A 201 26.11 -33.71 13.62
C ILE A 201 26.02 -32.31 13.04
N ALA A 202 26.95 -31.90 12.17
CA ALA A 202 26.94 -30.59 11.55
C ALA A 202 25.66 -30.36 10.73
N MET A 203 25.20 -31.34 9.95
CA MET A 203 23.96 -31.30 9.21
C MET A 203 22.72 -31.15 10.12
N ALA A 204 22.69 -31.95 11.22
CA ALA A 204 21.59 -31.88 12.18
C ALA A 204 21.54 -30.52 12.87
N MET A 205 22.67 -29.96 13.29
CA MET A 205 22.76 -28.64 13.89
C MET A 205 22.33 -27.53 12.92
N SER A 206 22.69 -27.62 11.63
CA SER A 206 22.25 -26.69 10.61
C SER A 206 20.74 -26.70 10.46
N SER A 207 20.12 -27.87 10.40
CA SER A 207 18.67 -28.00 10.30
C SER A 207 17.96 -27.40 11.53
N VAL A 208 18.46 -27.68 12.73
CA VAL A 208 17.93 -27.10 13.98
C VAL A 208 18.07 -25.57 13.97
N PHE A 209 19.21 -25.06 13.51
CA PHE A 209 19.43 -23.61 13.40
C PHE A 209 18.43 -22.95 12.45
N VAL A 210 18.26 -23.47 11.23
CA VAL A 210 17.33 -22.94 10.22
C VAL A 210 15.90 -22.92 10.76
N VAL A 211 15.45 -24.03 11.37
CA VAL A 211 14.11 -24.12 11.97
C VAL A 211 13.94 -23.11 13.11
N THR A 212 14.90 -23.07 14.04
CA THR A 212 14.84 -22.15 15.19
C THR A 212 14.86 -20.71 14.76
N ASN A 213 15.70 -20.33 13.77
CA ASN A 213 15.75 -18.98 13.24
C ASN A 213 14.45 -18.61 12.51
N SER A 214 13.86 -19.54 11.75
CA SER A 214 12.58 -19.33 11.07
C SER A 214 11.42 -19.17 12.07
N LEU A 215 11.43 -19.91 13.18
CA LEU A 215 10.43 -19.78 14.24
C LEU A 215 10.44 -18.39 14.91
N ARG A 216 11.53 -17.63 14.82
CA ARG A 216 11.57 -16.23 15.32
C ARG A 216 10.57 -15.33 14.60
N LEU A 217 10.20 -15.63 13.33
CA LEU A 217 9.16 -14.89 12.61
C LEU A 217 7.79 -14.98 13.28
N ARG A 218 7.50 -16.04 14.05
CA ARG A 218 6.25 -16.14 14.84
C ARG A 218 6.14 -15.05 15.91
N ARG A 219 7.26 -14.41 16.28
CA ARG A 219 7.29 -13.29 17.23
C ARG A 219 7.14 -11.93 16.55
N PHE A 220 6.92 -11.90 15.23
CA PHE A 220 6.61 -10.66 14.55
C PHE A 220 5.34 -10.05 15.15
N ARG A 221 5.41 -8.77 15.47
CA ARG A 221 4.26 -8.00 15.95
C ARG A 221 3.90 -6.97 14.91
N ALA A 222 2.68 -7.03 14.44
CA ALA A 222 2.10 -5.99 13.63
C ALA A 222 2.04 -4.70 14.46
N GLU A 223 2.24 -3.56 13.81
CA GLU A 223 2.24 -2.23 14.45
C GLU A 223 0.84 -1.61 14.38
N PHE A 224 0.08 -1.97 13.34
CA PHE A 224 -1.25 -1.44 13.04
C PHE A 224 -2.37 -2.47 13.15
N ALA A 225 -2.08 -3.71 13.49
CA ALA A 225 -3.14 -4.67 13.78
C ALA A 225 -3.75 -4.32 15.14
N ALA A 226 -5.00 -3.87 15.11
CA ALA A 226 -5.83 -3.71 16.30
C ALA A 226 -6.38 -5.06 16.76
#